data_37eecd820f0a972e93289d1c4011040f
#
_entry.id   37eecd820f0a972e93289d1c4011040f
#
_cell.length_a   1.000
_cell.length_b   1.000
_cell.length_c   1.000
_cell.angle_alpha   90.00
_cell.angle_beta   90.00
_cell.angle_gamma   90.00
#
_symmetry.space_group_name_H-M   'P 1'
#
loop_
_entity.id
_entity.type
_entity.pdbx_description
1 polymer ?
#
loop_
_entity_poly.entity_id
_entity_poly.type
_entity_poly.pdbx_seq_one_letter_code
_entity_poly.pdbx_strand_id
1 'polypeptide(L)'
;MENHFKKLERMYLKANINSMLFDSTSISISEGKAKIGLKVSKKHFHALDAIHGCVYFKLLDDAAYFSVSSIVKNYFVLTTSFQINIFRPVRSGDIHAIGEVKFSSSNIFTAQSSLFDEKGNEVAIGTGNFVLSKSELTKNMGY
;
A
#
# COMPACT_ATOMS: atom_id res chain seq x y z
N MET A 1 6.31 13.64 20.85
CA MET A 1 5.30 12.56 20.70
C MET A 1 5.17 12.17 19.23
N GLU A 2 5.20 10.90 18.93
CA GLU A 2 5.10 10.42 17.55
C GLU A 2 3.67 10.58 17.03
N ASN A 3 3.51 11.15 15.83
CA ASN A 3 2.19 11.38 15.25
C ASN A 3 1.59 10.11 14.63
N HIS A 4 0.31 10.15 14.31
CA HIS A 4 -0.44 9.04 13.71
C HIS A 4 0.23 8.46 12.45
N PHE A 5 0.70 9.33 11.55
CA PHE A 5 1.31 8.89 10.29
C PHE A 5 2.59 8.09 10.54
N LYS A 6 3.45 8.54 11.43
CA LYS A 6 4.69 7.84 11.78
C LYS A 6 4.44 6.51 12.45
N LYS A 7 3.41 6.42 13.28
CA LYS A 7 2.98 5.14 13.88
C LYS A 7 2.51 4.15 12.82
N LEU A 8 1.73 4.60 11.84
CA LEU A 8 1.29 3.77 10.72
C LEU A 8 2.46 3.31 9.84
N GLU A 9 3.40 4.20 9.54
CA GLU A 9 4.61 3.86 8.78
C GLU A 9 5.42 2.79 9.51
N ARG A 10 5.60 2.91 10.81
CA ARG A 10 6.28 1.90 11.63
C ARG A 10 5.52 0.57 11.63
N MET A 11 4.19 0.60 11.79
CA MET A 11 3.35 -0.59 11.75
C MET A 11 3.50 -1.34 10.42
N TYR A 12 3.52 -0.61 9.31
CA TYR A 12 3.73 -1.19 7.98
C TYR A 12 5.08 -1.90 7.88
N LEU A 13 6.17 -1.22 8.25
CA LEU A 13 7.52 -1.78 8.13
C LEU A 13 7.76 -2.97 9.06
N LYS A 14 7.09 -3.02 10.21
CA LYS A 14 7.20 -4.13 11.17
C LYS A 14 6.33 -5.33 10.85
N ALA A 15 5.29 -5.17 10.03
CA ALA A 15 4.43 -6.28 9.65
C ALA A 15 5.25 -7.40 9.01
N ASN A 16 4.99 -8.65 9.40
CA ASN A 16 5.79 -9.81 8.96
C ASN A 16 5.89 -9.91 7.44
N ILE A 17 4.79 -9.68 6.71
CA ILE A 17 4.82 -9.73 5.26
C ILE A 17 5.83 -8.73 4.67
N ASN A 18 5.97 -7.56 5.25
CA ASN A 18 6.89 -6.53 4.76
C ASN A 18 8.33 -6.80 5.21
N SER A 19 8.55 -7.10 6.49
CA SER A 19 9.90 -7.37 6.99
C SER A 19 10.51 -8.66 6.43
N MET A 20 9.69 -9.66 6.10
CA MET A 20 10.16 -10.98 5.66
C MET A 20 10.13 -11.16 4.14
N LEU A 21 9.08 -10.68 3.46
CA LEU A 21 8.88 -10.94 2.01
C LEU A 21 9.07 -9.70 1.13
N PHE A 22 8.87 -8.51 1.67
CA PHE A 22 8.98 -7.24 0.94
C PHE A 22 9.89 -6.26 1.68
N ASP A 23 11.08 -6.74 2.07
CA ASP A 23 12.01 -6.02 2.93
C ASP A 23 12.65 -4.77 2.29
N SER A 24 12.50 -4.59 0.97
CA SER A 24 12.95 -3.38 0.26
C SER A 24 11.84 -2.33 0.09
N THR A 25 10.73 -2.45 0.84
CA THR A 25 9.66 -1.45 0.78
C THR A 25 9.96 -0.22 1.62
N SER A 26 9.40 0.89 1.17
CA SER A 26 9.38 2.16 1.91
C SER A 26 7.95 2.70 1.94
N ILE A 27 7.67 3.57 2.90
CA ILE A 27 6.35 4.16 3.06
C ILE A 27 6.45 5.60 3.52
N SER A 28 5.57 6.45 2.97
CA SER A 28 5.40 7.84 3.41
C SER A 28 3.91 8.16 3.39
N ILE A 29 3.39 8.65 4.52
CA ILE A 29 1.96 8.90 4.72
C ILE A 29 1.72 10.37 5.02
N SER A 30 0.69 10.92 4.39
CA SER A 30 0.09 12.21 4.72
C SER A 30 -1.43 12.06 4.74
N GLU A 31 -2.15 13.10 5.16
CA GLU A 31 -3.61 13.02 5.28
C GLU A 31 -4.27 12.68 3.94
N GLY A 32 -4.98 11.57 3.89
CA GLY A 32 -5.68 11.08 2.69
C GLY A 32 -4.78 10.53 1.59
N LYS A 33 -3.47 10.42 1.82
CA LYS A 33 -2.50 9.96 0.81
C LYS A 33 -1.43 9.06 1.40
N ALA A 34 -0.95 8.12 0.60
CA ALA A 34 0.21 7.31 0.96
C ALA A 34 1.04 6.98 -0.28
N LYS A 35 2.35 6.90 -0.08
CA LYS A 35 3.30 6.47 -1.10
C LYS A 35 4.02 5.23 -0.59
N ILE A 36 3.99 4.16 -1.38
CA ILE A 36 4.69 2.90 -1.09
C ILE A 36 5.74 2.69 -2.18
N GLY A 37 7.00 2.54 -1.79
CA GLY A 37 8.10 2.23 -2.69
C GLY A 37 8.54 0.78 -2.57
N LEU A 38 9.10 0.23 -3.65
CA LEU A 38 9.73 -1.09 -3.66
C LEU A 38 10.94 -1.06 -4.58
N LYS A 39 12.05 -1.57 -4.09
CA LYS A 39 13.19 -1.88 -4.93
C LYS A 39 13.01 -3.29 -5.52
N VAL A 40 12.83 -3.36 -6.83
CA VAL A 40 12.57 -4.62 -7.54
C VAL A 40 13.79 -5.53 -7.50
N SER A 41 13.55 -6.81 -7.23
CA SER A 41 14.58 -7.86 -7.28
C SER A 41 14.00 -9.16 -7.82
N LYS A 42 14.86 -10.12 -8.11
CA LYS A 42 14.47 -11.42 -8.71
C LYS A 42 13.46 -12.20 -7.87
N LYS A 43 13.45 -12.04 -6.55
CA LYS A 43 12.47 -12.71 -5.68
C LYS A 43 11.02 -12.29 -5.93
N HIS A 44 10.82 -11.21 -6.67
CA HIS A 44 9.50 -10.71 -7.03
C HIS A 44 8.99 -11.24 -8.39
N PHE A 45 9.80 -12.03 -9.09
CA PHE A 45 9.58 -12.37 -10.50
C PHE A 45 8.77 -13.65 -10.68
N HIS A 46 7.93 -13.64 -11.73
CA HIS A 46 7.36 -14.84 -12.33
C HIS A 46 8.35 -15.45 -13.38
N ALA A 47 7.93 -16.51 -14.06
CA ALA A 47 8.80 -17.27 -14.95
C ALA A 47 9.32 -16.52 -16.19
N LEU A 48 8.71 -15.39 -16.56
CA LEU A 48 9.18 -14.52 -17.66
C LEU A 48 10.10 -13.39 -17.20
N ASP A 49 10.68 -13.52 -16.00
CA ASP A 49 11.65 -12.56 -15.44
C ASP A 49 11.10 -11.11 -15.33
N ALA A 50 9.86 -10.99 -14.91
CA ALA A 50 9.23 -9.72 -14.59
C ALA A 50 8.41 -9.86 -13.31
N ILE A 51 8.11 -8.75 -12.64
CA ILE A 51 7.38 -8.83 -11.37
C ILE A 51 6.03 -9.51 -11.54
N HIS A 52 5.72 -10.41 -10.61
CA HIS A 52 4.46 -11.13 -10.56
C HIS A 52 3.30 -10.17 -10.29
N GLY A 53 2.11 -10.48 -10.81
CA GLY A 53 0.91 -9.68 -10.59
C GLY A 53 0.59 -9.42 -9.13
N CYS A 54 0.95 -10.34 -8.22
CA CYS A 54 0.75 -10.15 -6.78
C CYS A 54 1.58 -8.97 -6.23
N VAL A 55 2.71 -8.64 -6.84
CA VAL A 55 3.53 -7.48 -6.45
C VAL A 55 2.81 -6.17 -6.80
N TYR A 56 2.24 -6.10 -8.02
CA TYR A 56 1.40 -4.95 -8.39
C TYR A 56 0.24 -4.77 -7.42
N PHE A 57 -0.47 -5.87 -7.15
CA PHE A 57 -1.61 -5.86 -6.24
C PHE A 57 -1.22 -5.35 -4.86
N LYS A 58 -0.13 -5.92 -4.31
CA LYS A 58 0.36 -5.54 -2.98
C LYS A 58 0.64 -4.05 -2.87
N LEU A 59 1.41 -3.50 -3.80
CA LEU A 59 1.80 -2.08 -3.73
C LEU A 59 0.60 -1.14 -3.93
N LEU A 60 -0.30 -1.48 -4.84
CA LEU A 60 -1.50 -0.70 -5.10
C LEU A 60 -2.48 -0.75 -3.93
N ASP A 61 -2.72 -1.96 -3.37
CA ASP A 61 -3.58 -2.12 -2.19
C ASP A 61 -2.99 -1.40 -0.98
N ASP A 62 -1.70 -1.59 -0.72
CA ASP A 62 -1.04 -0.94 0.42
C ASP A 62 -1.13 0.59 0.34
N ALA A 63 -0.88 1.17 -0.83
CA ALA A 63 -0.96 2.63 -1.00
C ALA A 63 -2.38 3.15 -0.77
N ALA A 64 -3.38 2.49 -1.34
CA ALA A 64 -4.78 2.82 -1.12
C ALA A 64 -5.18 2.61 0.35
N TYR A 65 -4.79 1.47 0.93
CA TYR A 65 -5.06 1.12 2.33
C TYR A 65 -4.52 2.17 3.30
N PHE A 66 -3.26 2.56 3.15
CA PHE A 66 -2.65 3.53 4.07
C PHE A 66 -3.13 4.96 3.83
N SER A 67 -3.62 5.29 2.64
CA SER A 67 -4.33 6.55 2.43
C SER A 67 -5.61 6.61 3.26
N VAL A 68 -6.37 5.51 3.34
CA VAL A 68 -7.56 5.40 4.20
C VAL A 68 -7.16 5.39 5.68
N SER A 69 -6.16 4.60 6.05
CA SER A 69 -5.70 4.52 7.44
C SER A 69 -5.24 5.88 7.98
N SER A 70 -4.71 6.74 7.11
CA SER A 70 -4.26 8.08 7.51
C SER A 70 -5.38 8.96 8.08
N ILE A 71 -6.62 8.75 7.64
CA ILE A 71 -7.79 9.51 8.10
C ILE A 71 -8.62 8.74 9.14
N VAL A 72 -8.26 7.49 9.44
CA VAL A 72 -8.93 6.66 10.46
C VAL A 72 -8.02 6.57 11.68
N LYS A 73 -8.46 7.13 12.79
CA LYS A 73 -7.75 7.05 14.07
C LYS A 73 -8.34 5.94 14.92
N ASN A 74 -7.49 5.32 15.72
CA ASN A 74 -7.84 4.34 16.75
C ASN A 74 -8.19 2.93 16.27
N TYR A 75 -8.65 2.72 15.03
CA TYR A 75 -9.09 1.40 14.57
C TYR A 75 -8.33 0.93 13.34
N PHE A 76 -8.17 -0.38 13.27
CA PHE A 76 -7.59 -1.05 12.10
C PHE A 76 -8.60 -1.08 10.95
N VAL A 77 -8.15 -0.77 9.75
CA VAL A 77 -8.95 -0.79 8.53
C VAL A 77 -8.79 -2.14 7.84
N LEU A 78 -9.82 -2.63 7.17
CA LEU A 78 -9.79 -3.88 6.40
C LEU A 78 -10.13 -3.61 4.94
N THR A 79 -9.38 -4.22 4.03
CA THR A 79 -9.71 -4.24 2.60
C THR A 79 -10.85 -5.23 2.37
N THR A 80 -11.94 -4.80 1.77
CA THR A 80 -13.07 -5.68 1.42
C THR A 80 -13.11 -6.05 -0.05
N SER A 81 -12.62 -5.17 -0.93
CA SER A 81 -12.47 -5.44 -2.34
C SER A 81 -11.36 -4.58 -2.92
N PHE A 82 -10.63 -5.12 -3.88
CA PHE A 82 -9.60 -4.37 -4.58
C PHE A 82 -9.46 -4.91 -6.00
N GLN A 83 -9.53 -4.01 -6.98
CA GLN A 83 -9.40 -4.33 -8.40
C GLN A 83 -8.23 -3.58 -9.00
N ILE A 84 -7.42 -4.28 -9.79
CA ILE A 84 -6.27 -3.69 -10.47
C ILE A 84 -6.34 -3.89 -11.98
N ASN A 85 -5.68 -2.98 -12.71
CA ASN A 85 -5.39 -3.12 -14.13
C ASN A 85 -3.88 -2.93 -14.32
N ILE A 86 -3.23 -3.88 -14.98
CA ILE A 86 -1.80 -3.88 -15.24
C ILE A 86 -1.57 -3.53 -16.71
N PHE A 87 -0.78 -2.50 -16.98
CA PHE A 87 -0.54 -1.99 -18.34
C PHE A 87 0.81 -2.41 -18.91
N ARG A 88 1.85 -2.51 -18.06
CA ARG A 88 3.22 -2.72 -18.49
C ARG A 88 3.96 -3.67 -17.55
N PRO A 89 4.83 -4.55 -18.10
CA PRO A 89 5.73 -5.35 -17.27
C PRO A 89 6.81 -4.47 -16.63
N VAL A 90 7.30 -4.89 -15.47
CA VAL A 90 8.43 -4.27 -14.79
C VAL A 90 9.48 -5.34 -14.49
N ARG A 91 10.72 -5.09 -14.85
CA ARG A 91 11.83 -6.05 -14.68
C ARG A 91 12.95 -5.56 -13.77
N SER A 92 12.97 -4.28 -13.44
CA SER A 92 14.02 -3.69 -12.62
C SER A 92 13.64 -2.32 -12.11
N GLY A 93 14.45 -1.78 -11.21
CA GLY A 93 14.37 -0.41 -10.77
C GLY A 93 13.59 -0.21 -9.49
N ASP A 94 13.46 1.05 -9.10
CA ASP A 94 12.66 1.48 -7.96
C ASP A 94 11.27 1.89 -8.46
N ILE A 95 10.25 1.18 -8.01
CA ILE A 95 8.86 1.48 -8.36
C ILE A 95 8.12 2.02 -7.14
N HIS A 96 7.06 2.80 -7.38
CA HIS A 96 6.26 3.33 -6.28
C HIS A 96 4.79 3.43 -6.64
N ALA A 97 3.95 3.17 -5.66
CA ALA A 97 2.51 3.39 -5.73
C ALA A 97 2.13 4.63 -4.93
N ILE A 98 1.19 5.39 -5.46
CA ILE A 98 0.57 6.53 -4.77
C ILE A 98 -0.91 6.23 -4.61
N GLY A 99 -1.37 6.23 -3.36
CA GLY A 99 -2.78 6.03 -3.01
C GLY A 99 -3.44 7.31 -2.53
N GLU A 100 -4.72 7.46 -2.81
CA GLU A 100 -5.51 8.62 -2.42
C GLU A 100 -6.94 8.22 -2.10
N VAL A 101 -7.48 8.73 -0.99
CA VAL A 101 -8.88 8.56 -0.62
C VAL A 101 -9.76 9.31 -1.60
N LYS A 102 -10.80 8.65 -2.12
CA LYS A 102 -11.79 9.22 -3.03
C LYS A 102 -13.14 9.43 -2.38
N PHE A 103 -13.51 8.57 -1.44
CA PHE A 103 -14.76 8.67 -0.69
C PHE A 103 -14.54 8.19 0.73
N SER A 104 -15.18 8.84 1.69
CA SER A 104 -15.17 8.42 3.09
C SER A 104 -16.51 8.67 3.75
N SER A 105 -16.94 7.71 4.55
CA SER A 105 -18.07 7.83 5.46
C SER A 105 -17.64 7.39 6.86
N SER A 106 -18.59 7.18 7.76
CA SER A 106 -18.26 6.72 9.11
C SER A 106 -17.60 5.32 9.12
N ASN A 107 -17.96 4.43 8.20
CA ASN A 107 -17.52 3.03 8.21
C ASN A 107 -16.98 2.51 6.87
N ILE A 108 -17.23 3.21 5.77
CA ILE A 108 -16.91 2.76 4.40
C ILE A 108 -16.05 3.81 3.70
N PHE A 109 -14.99 3.33 3.05
CA PHE A 109 -14.02 4.18 2.35
C PHE A 109 -13.73 3.60 0.97
N THR A 110 -13.52 4.47 -0.01
CA THR A 110 -13.01 4.09 -1.33
C THR A 110 -11.73 4.87 -1.59
N ALA A 111 -10.71 4.17 -2.06
CA ALA A 111 -9.43 4.78 -2.42
C ALA A 111 -8.91 4.23 -3.74
N GLN A 112 -8.16 5.04 -4.43
CA GLN A 112 -7.50 4.71 -5.70
C GLN A 112 -6.00 4.78 -5.54
N SER A 113 -5.28 4.01 -6.36
CA SER A 113 -3.82 4.05 -6.40
C SER A 113 -3.32 3.89 -7.83
N SER A 114 -2.12 4.44 -8.07
CA SER A 114 -1.39 4.31 -9.33
C SER A 114 0.02 3.84 -9.02
N LEU A 115 0.55 2.93 -9.83
CA LEU A 115 1.90 2.41 -9.72
C LEU A 115 2.76 2.96 -10.87
N PHE A 116 3.93 3.48 -10.53
CA PHE A 116 4.86 4.09 -11.48
C PHE A 116 6.19 3.32 -11.50
N ASP A 117 6.76 3.16 -12.68
CA ASP A 117 8.11 2.61 -12.83
C ASP A 117 9.18 3.67 -12.50
N GLU A 118 10.43 3.27 -12.56
CA GLU A 118 11.58 4.14 -12.28
C GLU A 118 11.65 5.36 -13.21
N LYS A 119 11.10 5.23 -14.43
CA LYS A 119 11.07 6.32 -15.42
C LYS A 119 9.87 7.24 -15.28
N GLY A 120 8.96 6.93 -14.33
CA GLY A 120 7.75 7.71 -14.12
C GLY A 120 6.57 7.30 -15.00
N ASN A 121 6.65 6.18 -15.72
CA ASN A 121 5.51 5.66 -16.49
C ASN A 121 4.51 5.00 -15.54
N GLU A 122 3.22 5.28 -15.73
CA GLU A 122 2.17 4.56 -15.03
C GLU A 122 2.05 3.15 -15.58
N VAL A 123 2.30 2.16 -14.74
CA VAL A 123 2.34 0.74 -15.15
C VAL A 123 1.13 -0.06 -14.68
N ALA A 124 0.40 0.44 -13.70
CA ALA A 124 -0.83 -0.17 -13.21
C ALA A 124 -1.65 0.81 -12.40
N ILE A 125 -2.93 0.54 -12.27
CA ILE A 125 -3.86 1.29 -11.40
C ILE A 125 -4.70 0.33 -10.57
N GLY A 126 -5.24 0.82 -9.46
CA GLY A 126 -6.13 0.06 -8.61
C GLY A 126 -7.18 0.93 -7.93
N THR A 127 -8.29 0.31 -7.60
CA THR A 127 -9.37 0.91 -6.81
C THR A 127 -9.89 -0.10 -5.81
N GLY A 128 -10.05 0.31 -4.57
CA GLY A 128 -10.50 -0.57 -3.51
C GLY A 128 -11.52 0.05 -2.58
N ASN A 129 -12.22 -0.82 -1.89
CA ASN A 129 -13.13 -0.48 -0.82
C ASN A 129 -12.61 -1.04 0.50
N PHE A 130 -12.77 -0.25 1.54
CA PHE A 130 -12.22 -0.51 2.87
C PHE A 130 -13.29 -0.25 3.91
N VAL A 131 -13.22 -1.00 5.01
CA VAL A 131 -14.16 -0.84 6.12
C VAL A 131 -13.42 -0.67 7.43
N LEU A 132 -14.05 0.03 8.36
CA LEU A 132 -13.58 0.14 9.72
C LEU A 132 -13.78 -1.20 10.42
N SER A 133 -12.72 -1.76 11.01
CA SER A 133 -12.83 -2.93 11.86
C SER A 133 -13.20 -2.54 13.29
N LYS A 134 -13.50 -3.55 14.12
CA LYS A 134 -13.70 -3.37 15.56
C LYS A 134 -12.40 -3.48 16.36
N SER A 135 -11.28 -3.74 15.69
CA SER A 135 -9.97 -3.91 16.34
C SER A 135 -9.27 -2.56 16.49
N GLU A 136 -8.93 -2.20 17.71
CA GLU A 136 -8.16 -0.98 17.98
C GLU A 136 -6.71 -1.13 17.54
N LEU A 137 -6.11 -0.03 17.10
CA LEU A 137 -4.69 0.04 16.80
C LEU A 137 -3.89 -0.06 18.11
N THR A 138 -2.93 -0.96 18.18
CA THR A 138 -2.15 -1.22 19.38
C THR A 138 -0.66 -1.26 19.12
N LYS A 139 0.13 -1.10 20.19
CA LYS A 139 1.60 -1.24 20.14
C LYS A 139 2.04 -2.62 19.65
N ASN A 140 1.26 -3.67 19.93
CA ASN A 140 1.58 -5.04 19.48
C ASN A 140 1.54 -5.17 17.96
N MET A 141 0.79 -4.31 17.27
CA MET A 141 0.76 -4.22 15.81
C MET A 141 1.92 -3.39 15.24
N GLY A 142 2.72 -2.78 16.10
CA GLY A 142 3.77 -1.84 15.70
C GLY A 142 3.30 -0.39 15.58
N TYR A 143 2.04 -0.13 15.91
CA TYR A 143 1.45 1.22 15.89
C TYR A 143 1.88 2.10 17.06
#